data_57d47a945948bb0f7b24ca4bda4b90f0
#
_entry.id   57d47a945948bb0f7b24ca4bda4b90f0
#
_cell.length_a   1.000
_cell.length_b   1.000
_cell.length_c   1.000
_cell.angle_alpha   90.00
_cell.angle_beta   90.00
_cell.angle_gamma   90.00
#
_symmetry.space_group_name_H-M   'P 1'
#
loop_
_entity.id
_entity.type
_entity.pdbx_description
1 polymer ?
#
loop_
_entity_poly.entity_id
_entity_poly.type
_entity_poly.pdbx_seq_one_letter_code
_entity_poly.pdbx_strand_id
1 'polypeptide(L)'
;MSHTTDDVLKVAFQQAYRAFLDKPFTIFANTALFLVAVVVCGVTVVGLVAVPGLVGGYVESMLRAIRGQDQAIGRFLKVGFINGRWWQLLGIWVMQSIGTVFGFMLLVLPGLYLSIVWTFVWIYAVDKKTKVIESFTLSRKLVHADTNFSVVTLVMIFSLIVSLAVAKFRPLAFLWAFLATPYFTLLICSLYEQFLASPTRLISKSSR
;
A
#
# COMPACT_ATOMS: atom_id res chain seq x y z
N MET A 1 12.05 18.88 17.64
CA MET A 1 12.90 17.76 17.23
C MET A 1 12.66 17.50 15.76
N SER A 2 13.62 17.71 14.91
CA SER A 2 13.54 17.35 13.49
C SER A 2 13.63 15.83 13.42
N HIS A 3 12.49 15.16 13.17
CA HIS A 3 12.54 13.74 12.83
C HIS A 3 13.34 13.63 11.53
N THR A 4 14.54 13.08 11.64
CA THR A 4 15.36 12.79 10.46
C THR A 4 14.68 11.67 9.67
N THR A 5 14.90 11.64 8.35
CA THR A 5 14.39 10.56 7.48
C THR A 5 14.71 9.16 8.06
N ASP A 6 15.88 9.04 8.68
CA ASP A 6 16.36 7.79 9.30
C ASP A 6 15.52 7.36 10.50
N ASP A 7 15.06 8.30 11.34
CA ASP A 7 14.23 7.98 12.51
C ASP A 7 12.86 7.46 12.07
N VAL A 8 12.24 8.10 11.08
CA VAL A 8 10.94 7.68 10.51
C VAL A 8 11.07 6.27 9.91
N LEU A 9 12.12 6.01 9.15
CA LEU A 9 12.36 4.70 8.55
C LEU A 9 12.57 3.63 9.61
N LYS A 10 13.43 3.87 10.61
CA LYS A 10 13.67 2.90 11.70
C LYS A 10 12.37 2.55 12.44
N VAL A 11 11.58 3.53 12.79
CA VAL A 11 10.30 3.30 13.48
C VAL A 11 9.33 2.53 12.59
N ALA A 12 9.24 2.88 11.29
CA ALA A 12 8.38 2.16 10.34
C ALA A 12 8.78 0.69 10.17
N PHE A 13 10.08 0.43 10.01
CA PHE A 13 10.60 -0.93 9.92
C PHE A 13 10.34 -1.72 11.21
N GLN A 14 10.57 -1.12 12.38
CA GLN A 14 10.31 -1.78 13.66
C GLN A 14 8.83 -2.11 13.88
N GLN A 15 7.94 -1.20 13.52
CA GLN A 15 6.49 -1.43 13.62
C GLN A 15 6.03 -2.53 12.67
N ALA A 16 6.47 -2.48 11.40
CA ALA A 16 6.17 -3.51 10.42
C ALA A 16 6.69 -4.90 10.87
N TYR A 17 7.92 -4.95 11.39
CA TYR A 17 8.54 -6.17 11.91
C TYR A 17 7.80 -6.72 13.13
N ARG A 18 7.45 -5.87 14.11
CA ARG A 18 6.65 -6.29 15.27
C ARG A 18 5.29 -6.82 14.85
N ALA A 19 4.56 -6.08 14.02
CA ALA A 19 3.25 -6.53 13.53
C ALA A 19 3.34 -7.88 12.78
N PHE A 20 4.44 -8.11 12.06
CA PHE A 20 4.70 -9.36 11.39
C PHE A 20 4.96 -10.51 12.39
N LEU A 21 5.70 -10.25 13.48
CA LEU A 21 6.01 -11.27 14.50
C LEU A 21 4.84 -11.56 15.44
N ASP A 22 3.95 -10.59 15.67
CA ASP A 22 2.83 -10.76 16.61
C ASP A 22 1.83 -11.83 16.13
N LYS A 23 1.55 -11.88 14.82
CA LYS A 23 0.59 -12.84 14.24
C LYS A 23 1.09 -13.37 12.89
N PRO A 24 2.25 -14.03 12.83
CA PRO A 24 2.88 -14.43 11.56
C PRO A 24 2.00 -15.39 10.77
N PHE A 25 1.39 -16.37 11.44
CA PHE A 25 0.52 -17.35 10.78
C PHE A 25 -0.68 -16.68 10.07
N THR A 26 -1.33 -15.73 10.73
CA THR A 26 -2.49 -15.03 10.16
C THR A 26 -2.09 -14.16 8.96
N ILE A 27 -0.94 -13.49 9.03
CA ILE A 27 -0.41 -12.67 7.93
C ILE A 27 -0.07 -13.55 6.74
N PHE A 28 0.66 -14.65 6.96
CA PHE A 28 1.00 -15.58 5.89
C PHE A 28 -0.24 -16.25 5.29
N ALA A 29 -1.20 -16.70 6.12
CA ALA A 29 -2.43 -17.31 5.63
C ALA A 29 -3.26 -16.33 4.79
N ASN A 30 -3.39 -15.08 5.21
CA ASN A 30 -4.08 -14.05 4.45
C ASN A 30 -3.34 -13.72 3.15
N THR A 31 -2.00 -13.68 3.15
CA THR A 31 -1.20 -13.44 1.95
C THR A 31 -1.30 -14.59 0.96
N ALA A 32 -1.22 -15.84 1.43
CA ALA A 32 -1.40 -17.02 0.59
C ALA A 32 -2.77 -17.03 -0.07
N LEU A 33 -3.83 -16.81 0.74
CA LEU A 33 -5.20 -16.75 0.26
C LEU A 33 -5.42 -15.60 -0.73
N PHE A 34 -4.81 -14.44 -0.48
CA PHE A 34 -4.83 -13.28 -1.38
C PHE A 34 -4.18 -13.60 -2.72
N LEU A 35 -2.96 -14.17 -2.73
CA LEU A 35 -2.27 -14.52 -3.96
C LEU A 35 -3.03 -15.57 -4.77
N VAL A 36 -3.57 -16.60 -4.10
CA VAL A 36 -4.42 -17.60 -4.76
C VAL A 36 -5.67 -16.94 -5.35
N ALA A 37 -6.36 -16.09 -4.59
CA ALA A 37 -7.54 -15.39 -5.07
C ALA A 37 -7.24 -14.50 -6.28
N VAL A 38 -6.13 -13.76 -6.27
CA VAL A 38 -5.69 -12.92 -7.40
C VAL A 38 -5.37 -13.76 -8.62
N VAL A 39 -4.68 -14.89 -8.46
CA VAL A 39 -4.38 -15.81 -9.57
C VAL A 39 -5.67 -16.39 -10.16
N VAL A 40 -6.58 -16.89 -9.33
CA VAL A 40 -7.87 -17.43 -9.78
C VAL A 40 -8.70 -16.36 -10.50
N CYS A 41 -8.75 -15.14 -9.94
CA CYS A 41 -9.44 -14.02 -10.58
C CYS A 41 -8.76 -13.59 -11.88
N GLY A 42 -7.42 -13.65 -11.96
CA GLY A 42 -6.65 -13.25 -13.14
C GLY A 42 -6.86 -14.13 -14.37
N VAL A 43 -7.32 -15.37 -14.19
CA VAL A 43 -7.62 -16.30 -15.30
C VAL A 43 -8.92 -15.92 -16.05
N THR A 44 -9.80 -15.15 -15.42
CA THR A 44 -11.08 -14.77 -16.01
C THR A 44 -11.24 -13.26 -16.14
N VAL A 45 -11.84 -12.78 -17.21
CA VAL A 45 -12.13 -11.34 -17.41
C VAL A 45 -13.02 -10.80 -16.28
N VAL A 46 -14.01 -11.59 -15.86
CA VAL A 46 -14.91 -11.23 -14.74
C VAL A 46 -14.13 -11.18 -13.43
N GLY A 47 -13.19 -12.09 -13.23
CA GLY A 47 -12.32 -12.10 -12.05
C GLY A 47 -11.41 -10.88 -11.96
N LEU A 48 -10.89 -10.38 -13.09
CA LEU A 48 -10.08 -9.15 -13.11
C LEU A 48 -10.83 -7.96 -12.49
N VAL A 49 -12.15 -7.89 -12.68
CA VAL A 49 -12.99 -6.83 -12.12
C VAL A 49 -13.13 -6.97 -10.58
N ALA A 50 -12.93 -8.18 -10.05
CA ALA A 50 -12.96 -8.43 -8.60
C ALA A 50 -11.61 -8.11 -7.91
N VAL A 51 -10.50 -8.10 -8.64
CA VAL A 51 -9.15 -7.84 -8.08
C VAL A 51 -9.07 -6.56 -7.23
N PRO A 52 -9.63 -5.40 -7.65
CA PRO A 52 -9.57 -4.20 -6.83
C PRO A 52 -10.21 -4.36 -5.44
N GLY A 53 -11.31 -5.10 -5.34
CA GLY A 53 -11.93 -5.43 -4.06
C GLY A 53 -11.03 -6.28 -3.18
N LEU A 54 -10.35 -7.27 -3.75
CA LEU A 54 -9.39 -8.13 -3.04
C LEU A 54 -8.19 -7.32 -2.55
N VAL A 55 -7.61 -6.46 -3.39
CA VAL A 55 -6.50 -5.58 -3.02
C VAL A 55 -6.88 -4.64 -1.89
N GLY A 56 -8.02 -3.97 -1.98
CA GLY A 56 -8.51 -3.07 -0.93
C GLY A 56 -8.75 -3.80 0.39
N GLY A 57 -9.37 -4.99 0.35
CA GLY A 57 -9.57 -5.81 1.53
C GLY A 57 -8.26 -6.29 2.16
N TYR A 58 -7.27 -6.66 1.34
CA TYR A 58 -5.94 -7.07 1.79
C TYR A 58 -5.20 -5.90 2.48
N VAL A 59 -5.21 -4.72 1.87
CA VAL A 59 -4.62 -3.50 2.46
C VAL A 59 -5.28 -3.17 3.81
N GLU A 60 -6.61 -3.27 3.91
CA GLU A 60 -7.31 -3.07 5.19
C GLU A 60 -6.87 -4.11 6.24
N SER A 61 -6.68 -5.36 5.85
CA SER A 61 -6.20 -6.41 6.76
C SER A 61 -4.80 -6.09 7.30
N MET A 62 -3.88 -5.64 6.44
CA MET A 62 -2.54 -5.25 6.86
C MET A 62 -2.52 -3.98 7.73
N LEU A 63 -3.37 -3.01 7.42
CA LEU A 63 -3.51 -1.82 8.25
C LEU A 63 -4.03 -2.16 9.67
N ARG A 64 -4.96 -3.11 9.79
CA ARG A 64 -5.42 -3.63 11.07
C ARG A 64 -4.30 -4.33 11.84
N ALA A 65 -3.39 -5.04 11.14
CA ALA A 65 -2.21 -5.65 11.76
C ALA A 65 -1.33 -4.59 12.44
N ILE A 66 -1.02 -3.51 11.72
CA ILE A 66 -0.21 -2.41 12.25
C ILE A 66 -0.86 -1.77 13.48
N ARG A 67 -2.20 -1.68 13.49
CA ARG A 67 -2.99 -1.15 14.62
C ARG A 67 -3.20 -2.15 15.77
N GLY A 68 -2.63 -3.35 15.71
CA GLY A 68 -2.81 -4.40 16.71
C GLY A 68 -4.23 -4.96 16.82
N GLN A 69 -5.08 -4.70 15.81
CA GLN A 69 -6.47 -5.16 15.80
C GLN A 69 -6.56 -6.63 15.36
N ASP A 70 -7.66 -7.28 15.73
CA ASP A 70 -7.89 -8.67 15.35
C ASP A 70 -8.08 -8.84 13.84
N GLN A 71 -7.36 -9.82 13.30
CA GLN A 71 -7.42 -10.23 11.92
C GLN A 71 -8.01 -11.63 11.83
N ALA A 72 -9.20 -11.76 11.27
CA ALA A 72 -9.73 -13.06 10.89
C ALA A 72 -9.18 -13.44 9.51
N ILE A 73 -8.77 -14.70 9.36
CA ILE A 73 -8.30 -15.26 8.09
C ILE A 73 -9.45 -15.18 7.06
N GLY A 74 -9.15 -14.68 5.87
CA GLY A 74 -10.13 -14.58 4.78
C GLY A 74 -11.15 -13.43 4.91
N ARG A 75 -11.11 -12.63 5.99
CA ARG A 75 -12.02 -11.49 6.16
C ARG A 75 -11.89 -10.49 4.99
N PHE A 76 -10.71 -10.31 4.46
CA PHE A 76 -10.42 -9.40 3.37
C PHE A 76 -11.22 -9.72 2.09
N LEU A 77 -11.59 -11.00 1.86
CA LEU A 77 -12.41 -11.41 0.73
C LEU A 77 -13.79 -10.76 0.71
N LYS A 78 -14.33 -10.43 1.88
CA LYS A 78 -15.66 -9.81 2.02
C LYS A 78 -15.58 -8.29 2.12
N VAL A 79 -14.58 -7.77 2.82
CA VAL A 79 -14.51 -6.35 3.20
C VAL A 79 -14.43 -5.41 2.00
N GLY A 80 -13.72 -5.78 0.94
CA GLY A 80 -13.63 -4.96 -0.28
C GLY A 80 -14.93 -4.85 -1.08
N PHE A 81 -15.90 -5.77 -0.82
CA PHE A 81 -17.16 -5.83 -1.56
C PHE A 81 -18.36 -5.29 -0.77
N ILE A 82 -18.20 -5.06 0.54
CA ILE A 82 -19.29 -4.59 1.40
C ILE A 82 -19.53 -3.08 1.19
N ASN A 83 -20.81 -2.67 1.30
CA ASN A 83 -21.25 -1.27 1.31
C ASN A 83 -20.88 -0.44 0.05
N GLY A 84 -20.84 -1.07 -1.12
CA GLY A 84 -20.54 -0.36 -2.37
C GLY A 84 -19.08 0.10 -2.53
N ARG A 85 -18.20 -0.28 -1.62
CA ARG A 85 -16.77 0.05 -1.67
C ARG A 85 -16.08 -0.45 -2.94
N TRP A 86 -16.55 -1.56 -3.45
CA TRP A 86 -16.02 -2.15 -4.67
C TRP A 86 -15.96 -1.17 -5.85
N TRP A 87 -17.01 -0.39 -6.07
CA TRP A 87 -17.04 0.62 -7.13
C TRP A 87 -15.97 1.70 -6.94
N GLN A 88 -15.73 2.11 -5.70
CA GLN A 88 -14.67 3.07 -5.38
C GLN A 88 -13.28 2.48 -5.65
N LEU A 89 -13.04 1.24 -5.19
CA LEU A 89 -11.77 0.53 -5.40
C LEU A 89 -11.53 0.25 -6.89
N LEU A 90 -12.57 -0.11 -7.63
CA LEU A 90 -12.51 -0.25 -9.09
C LEU A 90 -12.15 1.08 -9.76
N GLY A 91 -12.81 2.18 -9.37
CA GLY A 91 -12.49 3.51 -9.88
C GLY A 91 -11.04 3.92 -9.61
N ILE A 92 -10.53 3.63 -8.41
CA ILE A 92 -9.11 3.85 -8.06
C ILE A 92 -8.20 3.03 -8.96
N TRP A 93 -8.50 1.74 -9.11
CA TRP A 93 -7.69 0.83 -9.93
C TRP A 93 -7.61 1.30 -11.38
N VAL A 94 -8.76 1.65 -11.99
CA VAL A 94 -8.83 2.16 -13.37
C VAL A 94 -8.06 3.46 -13.50
N MET A 95 -8.31 4.44 -12.63
CA MET A 95 -7.65 5.74 -12.67
C MET A 95 -6.14 5.63 -12.46
N GLN A 96 -5.72 4.80 -11.50
CA GLN A 96 -4.31 4.55 -11.24
C GLN A 96 -3.63 3.83 -12.41
N SER A 97 -4.27 2.81 -12.99
CA SER A 97 -3.73 2.08 -14.15
C SER A 97 -3.57 3.00 -15.35
N ILE A 98 -4.61 3.75 -15.70
CA ILE A 98 -4.56 4.70 -16.82
C ILE A 98 -3.45 5.73 -16.58
N GLY A 99 -3.45 6.39 -15.42
CA GLY A 99 -2.46 7.43 -15.13
C GLY A 99 -1.03 6.91 -15.11
N THR A 100 -0.79 5.71 -14.56
CA THR A 100 0.53 5.10 -14.52
C THR A 100 0.99 4.70 -15.92
N VAL A 101 0.13 4.06 -16.73
CA VAL A 101 0.45 3.68 -18.11
C VAL A 101 0.77 4.91 -18.95
N PHE A 102 -0.07 5.95 -18.92
CA PHE A 102 0.20 7.20 -19.62
C PHE A 102 1.47 7.87 -19.11
N GLY A 103 1.72 7.87 -17.79
CA GLY A 103 2.94 8.40 -17.21
C GLY A 103 4.20 7.73 -17.77
N PHE A 104 4.20 6.40 -17.88
CA PHE A 104 5.30 5.64 -18.45
C PHE A 104 5.40 5.77 -19.99
N MET A 105 4.28 5.93 -20.70
CA MET A 105 4.29 6.16 -22.15
C MET A 105 4.89 7.53 -22.51
N LEU A 106 4.62 8.56 -21.70
CA LEU A 106 5.19 9.88 -21.94
C LEU A 106 6.70 9.90 -21.66
N LEU A 107 7.09 9.44 -20.51
CA LEU A 107 8.49 9.32 -20.05
C LEU A 107 8.53 8.47 -18.78
N VAL A 108 9.63 7.77 -18.54
CA VAL A 108 9.81 6.93 -17.34
C VAL A 108 9.67 7.77 -16.04
N LEU A 109 10.18 9.00 -16.02
CA LEU A 109 10.15 9.87 -14.84
C LEU A 109 8.74 10.24 -14.37
N PRO A 110 7.79 10.68 -15.24
CA PRO A 110 6.41 10.90 -14.82
C PRO A 110 5.71 9.66 -14.28
N GLY A 111 5.96 8.50 -14.87
CA GLY A 111 5.40 7.22 -14.39
C GLY A 111 5.89 6.87 -12.99
N LEU A 112 7.19 7.00 -12.73
CA LEU A 112 7.77 6.81 -11.40
C LEU A 112 7.23 7.81 -10.38
N TYR A 113 7.15 9.08 -10.74
CA TYR A 113 6.60 10.12 -9.88
C TYR A 113 5.15 9.81 -9.48
N LEU A 114 4.28 9.44 -10.44
CA LEU A 114 2.90 9.08 -10.14
C LEU A 114 2.81 7.85 -9.24
N SER A 115 3.66 6.84 -9.46
CA SER A 115 3.71 5.66 -8.60
C SER A 115 4.04 6.00 -7.15
N ILE A 116 4.99 6.92 -6.92
CA ILE A 116 5.37 7.40 -5.58
C ILE A 116 4.22 8.19 -4.95
N VAL A 117 3.65 9.15 -5.69
CA VAL A 117 2.61 10.06 -5.18
C VAL A 117 1.31 9.32 -4.85
N TRP A 118 1.02 8.22 -5.54
CA TRP A 118 -0.20 7.44 -5.38
C TRP A 118 -0.05 6.21 -4.48
N THR A 119 1.07 6.09 -3.78
CA THR A 119 1.35 4.96 -2.88
C THR A 119 0.27 4.76 -1.80
N PHE A 120 -0.27 5.84 -1.24
CA PHE A 120 -1.24 5.78 -0.14
C PHE A 120 -2.70 5.83 -0.58
N VAL A 121 -3.00 5.86 -1.87
CA VAL A 121 -4.38 5.99 -2.39
C VAL A 121 -5.27 4.86 -1.87
N TRP A 122 -4.78 3.62 -1.93
CA TRP A 122 -5.52 2.45 -1.45
C TRP A 122 -5.79 2.50 0.05
N ILE A 123 -4.80 2.97 0.83
CA ILE A 123 -4.94 3.07 2.29
C ILE A 123 -5.99 4.13 2.64
N TYR A 124 -5.97 5.30 2.00
CA TYR A 124 -7.00 6.33 2.21
C TYR A 124 -8.40 5.83 1.86
N ALA A 125 -8.53 5.11 0.75
CA ALA A 125 -9.81 4.56 0.33
C ALA A 125 -10.40 3.56 1.33
N VAL A 126 -9.57 2.71 1.93
CA VAL A 126 -10.04 1.70 2.88
C VAL A 126 -10.17 2.23 4.30
N ASP A 127 -9.26 3.10 4.75
CA ASP A 127 -9.23 3.65 6.09
C ASP A 127 -10.27 4.77 6.29
N LYS A 128 -10.21 5.80 5.46
CA LYS A 128 -11.07 6.99 5.56
C LYS A 128 -12.34 6.89 4.73
N LYS A 129 -12.51 5.83 3.93
CA LYS A 129 -13.65 5.64 3.02
C LYS A 129 -13.84 6.84 2.08
N THR A 130 -12.74 7.45 1.65
CA THR A 130 -12.73 8.64 0.81
C THR A 130 -13.14 8.31 -0.63
N LYS A 131 -13.73 9.27 -1.32
CA LYS A 131 -14.06 9.14 -2.76
C LYS A 131 -12.78 8.98 -3.60
N VAL A 132 -12.93 8.47 -4.83
CA VAL A 132 -11.79 8.19 -5.73
C VAL A 132 -10.83 9.38 -5.83
N ILE A 133 -11.32 10.52 -6.33
CA ILE A 133 -10.49 11.73 -6.55
C ILE A 133 -9.90 12.27 -5.24
N GLU A 134 -10.66 12.19 -4.15
CA GLU A 134 -10.21 12.62 -2.83
C GLU A 134 -9.04 11.75 -2.33
N SER A 135 -9.09 10.42 -2.53
CA SER A 135 -8.00 9.52 -2.18
C SER A 135 -6.69 9.89 -2.87
N PHE A 136 -6.74 10.22 -4.18
CA PHE A 136 -5.56 10.68 -4.93
C PHE A 136 -5.04 12.02 -4.41
N THR A 137 -5.93 12.95 -4.12
CA THR A 137 -5.57 14.28 -3.60
C THR A 137 -4.93 14.18 -2.22
N LEU A 138 -5.48 13.36 -1.32
CA LEU A 138 -4.95 13.16 0.02
C LEU A 138 -3.61 12.41 -0.01
N SER A 139 -3.47 11.38 -0.85
CA SER A 139 -2.20 10.68 -1.03
C SER A 139 -1.11 11.63 -1.50
N ARG A 140 -1.41 12.48 -2.52
CA ARG A 140 -0.48 13.50 -3.01
C ARG A 140 -0.08 14.48 -1.91
N LYS A 141 -1.04 15.00 -1.14
CA LYS A 141 -0.76 15.93 -0.03
C LYS A 141 0.12 15.29 1.04
N LEU A 142 -0.15 14.03 1.40
CA LEU A 142 0.62 13.31 2.42
C LEU A 142 2.05 13.07 1.96
N VAL A 143 2.25 12.66 0.71
CA VAL A 143 3.59 12.39 0.15
C VAL A 143 4.41 13.66 0.03
N HIS A 144 3.80 14.80 -0.35
CA HIS A 144 4.51 16.08 -0.47
C HIS A 144 4.69 16.84 0.86
N ALA A 145 4.15 16.31 1.95
CA ALA A 145 4.35 16.92 3.27
C ALA A 145 5.77 16.63 3.78
N ASP A 146 6.50 17.68 4.11
CA ASP A 146 7.84 17.61 4.71
C ASP A 146 8.83 16.68 3.95
N THR A 147 9.44 15.76 4.67
CA THR A 147 10.42 14.77 4.15
C THR A 147 9.78 13.48 3.62
N ASN A 148 8.44 13.36 3.64
CA ASN A 148 7.73 12.13 3.31
C ASN A 148 8.02 11.65 1.89
N PHE A 149 8.14 12.59 0.93
CA PHE A 149 8.48 12.25 -0.45
C PHE A 149 9.81 11.49 -0.55
N SER A 150 10.84 11.96 0.16
CA SER A 150 12.16 11.30 0.16
C SER A 150 12.10 9.91 0.79
N VAL A 151 11.36 9.77 1.91
CA VAL A 151 11.17 8.48 2.59
C VAL A 151 10.47 7.47 1.69
N VAL A 152 9.35 7.85 1.08
CA VAL A 152 8.59 6.97 0.17
C VAL A 152 9.42 6.59 -1.05
N THR A 153 10.12 7.56 -1.65
CA THR A 153 10.99 7.32 -2.79
C THR A 153 12.09 6.32 -2.45
N LEU A 154 12.73 6.46 -1.30
CA LEU A 154 13.80 5.57 -0.86
C LEU A 154 13.30 4.14 -0.66
N VAL A 155 12.14 3.97 -0.01
CA VAL A 155 11.50 2.65 0.17
C VAL A 155 11.12 2.02 -1.17
N MET A 156 10.56 2.81 -2.10
CA MET A 156 10.18 2.33 -3.44
C MET A 156 11.39 1.90 -4.27
N ILE A 157 12.47 2.71 -4.27
CA ILE A 157 13.71 2.37 -4.97
C ILE A 157 14.34 1.12 -4.36
N PHE A 158 14.43 1.04 -3.03
CA PHE A 158 14.96 -0.14 -2.36
C PHE A 158 14.16 -1.40 -2.72
N SER A 159 12.81 -1.32 -2.65
CA SER A 159 11.92 -2.41 -3.05
C SER A 159 12.13 -2.86 -4.50
N LEU A 160 12.29 -1.89 -5.41
CA LEU A 160 12.53 -2.15 -6.82
C LEU A 160 13.88 -2.86 -7.05
N ILE A 161 14.95 -2.36 -6.44
CA ILE A 161 16.30 -2.94 -6.57
C ILE A 161 16.30 -4.39 -6.06
N VAL A 162 15.74 -4.65 -4.88
CA VAL A 162 15.69 -6.00 -4.31
C VAL A 162 14.83 -6.92 -5.18
N SER A 163 13.68 -6.45 -5.66
CA SER A 163 12.81 -7.23 -6.54
C SER A 163 13.49 -7.60 -7.87
N LEU A 164 14.22 -6.65 -8.47
CA LEU A 164 14.99 -6.91 -9.70
C LEU A 164 16.14 -7.89 -9.47
N ALA A 165 16.83 -7.79 -8.33
CA ALA A 165 17.92 -8.71 -7.98
C ALA A 165 17.40 -10.16 -7.84
N VAL A 166 16.26 -10.33 -7.16
CA VAL A 166 15.66 -11.66 -6.92
C VAL A 166 14.99 -12.23 -8.18
N ALA A 167 14.46 -11.36 -9.06
CA ALA A 167 13.82 -11.79 -10.30
C ALA A 167 14.74 -12.60 -11.24
N LYS A 168 16.07 -12.44 -11.12
CA LYS A 168 17.06 -13.24 -11.84
C LYS A 168 17.02 -14.74 -11.47
N PHE A 169 16.56 -15.06 -10.27
CA PHE A 169 16.43 -16.42 -9.75
C PHE A 169 14.97 -16.86 -9.78
N ARG A 170 14.49 -17.37 -10.92
CA ARG A 170 13.09 -17.75 -11.15
C ARG A 170 12.41 -18.53 -9.99
N PRO A 171 12.99 -19.60 -9.41
CA PRO A 171 12.36 -20.32 -8.31
C PRO A 171 12.29 -19.48 -7.03
N LEU A 172 13.29 -18.62 -6.78
CA LEU A 172 13.27 -17.70 -5.64
C LEU A 172 12.29 -16.54 -5.83
N ALA A 173 11.99 -16.15 -7.06
CA ALA A 173 11.08 -15.03 -7.32
C ALA A 173 9.67 -15.28 -6.78
N PHE A 174 9.16 -16.52 -6.88
CA PHE A 174 7.86 -16.86 -6.30
C PHE A 174 7.86 -16.81 -4.77
N LEU A 175 8.89 -17.42 -4.15
CA LEU A 175 9.07 -17.37 -2.70
C LEU A 175 9.26 -15.93 -2.21
N TRP A 176 10.02 -15.13 -2.95
CA TRP A 176 10.21 -13.71 -2.67
C TRP A 176 8.89 -12.93 -2.75
N ALA A 177 8.11 -13.10 -3.79
CA ALA A 177 6.81 -12.44 -3.91
C ALA A 177 5.90 -12.77 -2.71
N PHE A 178 5.90 -14.03 -2.27
CA PHE A 178 5.12 -14.46 -1.12
C PHE A 178 5.58 -13.84 0.20
N LEU A 179 6.88 -13.67 0.40
CA LEU A 179 7.46 -13.07 1.61
C LEU A 179 7.44 -11.54 1.57
N ALA A 180 7.76 -10.96 0.41
CA ALA A 180 7.89 -9.52 0.25
C ALA A 180 6.53 -8.80 0.25
N THR A 181 5.49 -9.41 -0.34
CA THR A 181 4.16 -8.78 -0.42
C THR A 181 3.61 -8.36 0.94
N PRO A 182 3.52 -9.22 1.96
CA PRO A 182 3.01 -8.81 3.26
C PRO A 182 3.94 -7.80 3.94
N TYR A 183 5.25 -7.99 3.85
CA TYR A 183 6.20 -7.12 4.52
C TYR A 183 6.19 -5.69 3.96
N PHE A 184 6.21 -5.53 2.63
CA PHE A 184 6.14 -4.21 2.00
C PHE A 184 4.78 -3.54 2.23
N THR A 185 3.68 -4.30 2.21
CA THR A 185 2.36 -3.74 2.52
C THR A 185 2.29 -3.27 3.96
N LEU A 186 2.81 -4.03 4.93
CA LEU A 186 2.91 -3.62 6.32
C LEU A 186 3.79 -2.38 6.49
N LEU A 187 4.92 -2.32 5.79
CA LEU A 187 5.83 -1.16 5.84
C LEU A 187 5.14 0.10 5.32
N ILE A 188 4.42 0.03 4.20
CA ILE A 188 3.67 1.17 3.66
C ILE A 188 2.54 1.58 4.61
N CYS A 189 1.83 0.62 5.22
CA CYS A 189 0.81 0.91 6.23
C CYS A 189 1.41 1.56 7.48
N SER A 190 2.59 1.13 7.92
CA SER A 190 3.30 1.73 9.04
C SER A 190 3.75 3.17 8.73
N LEU A 191 4.28 3.43 7.55
CA LEU A 191 4.61 4.80 7.11
C LEU A 191 3.37 5.69 7.08
N TYR A 192 2.25 5.20 6.59
CA TYR A 192 0.99 5.93 6.60
C TYR A 192 0.57 6.35 8.02
N GLU A 193 0.63 5.44 8.99
CA GLU A 193 0.30 5.74 10.39
C GLU A 193 1.26 6.80 10.98
N GLN A 194 2.56 6.69 10.71
CA GLN A 194 3.53 7.67 11.18
C GLN A 194 3.34 9.05 10.56
N PHE A 195 3.05 9.10 9.26
CA PHE A 195 2.80 10.37 8.57
C PHE A 195 1.51 11.03 9.05
N LEU A 196 0.49 10.25 9.44
CA LEU A 196 -0.72 10.76 10.07
C LEU A 196 -0.49 11.19 11.53
N ALA A 197 0.35 10.47 12.28
CA ALA A 197 0.68 10.80 13.67
C ALA A 197 1.56 12.06 13.79
N SER A 198 2.14 12.55 12.68
CA SER A 198 2.93 13.78 12.60
C SER A 198 2.11 15.03 12.18
N PRO A 199 0.82 15.21 12.58
CA PRO A 199 -0.04 16.29 12.07
C PRO A 199 0.29 17.67 12.67
N THR A 200 1.20 17.74 13.63
CA THR A 200 1.50 18.98 14.37
C THR A 200 2.08 20.10 13.50
N ARG A 201 2.48 19.80 12.25
CA ARG A 201 3.06 20.78 11.34
C ARG A 201 2.07 21.42 10.37
N LEU A 202 0.96 20.77 10.04
CA LEU A 202 -0.03 21.34 9.12
C LEU A 202 -0.90 22.42 9.81
N ILE A 203 -1.14 22.30 11.10
CA ILE A 203 -1.93 23.26 11.88
C ILE A 203 -1.11 24.53 12.18
N SER A 204 0.19 24.40 12.42
CA SER A 204 1.08 25.53 12.70
C SER A 204 1.32 26.46 11.49
N LYS A 205 1.15 25.97 10.25
CA LYS A 205 1.27 26.81 9.05
C LYS A 205 -0.01 27.49 8.59
N SER A 206 -1.17 27.06 9.11
CA SER A 206 -2.47 27.69 8.80
C SER A 206 -2.80 28.87 9.72
N SER A 207 -1.99 29.10 10.75
CA SER A 207 -2.19 30.18 11.74
C SER A 207 -1.16 31.33 11.63
N ARG A 208 -0.46 31.42 10.50
CA ARG A 208 0.39 32.58 10.19
C ARG A 208 0.03 33.22 8.88
#